data_89ff4f51b74d539da875ba9272e2f104
#
_entry.id   89ff4f51b74d539da875ba9272e2f104
#
_cell.length_a   1.000
_cell.length_b   1.000
_cell.length_c   1.000
_cell.angle_alpha   90.00
_cell.angle_beta   90.00
_cell.angle_gamma   90.00
#
_symmetry.space_group_name_H-M   'P 1'
#
loop_
_entity.id
_entity.type
_entity.pdbx_description
1 polymer ?
#
loop_
_entity_poly.entity_id
_entity_poly.type
_entity_poly.pdbx_seq_one_letter_code
_entity_poly.pdbx_strand_id
1 'polypeptide(L)'
;MRRPSPTAGMRHIALNAEEFEACEAFYVDLMGMQVEWRPDADNVYLTSGNDNLALHRANDKAAGPQRLDHIGFILNRPEQVDEWH
;
A
#
# COMPACT_ATOMS: atom_id res chain seq x y z
N MET A 1 6.26 -31.21 13.91
CA MET A 1 6.86 -29.90 14.23
C MET A 1 5.83 -29.02 14.92
N ARG A 2 6.25 -28.39 15.97
CA ARG A 2 5.34 -27.52 16.71
C ARG A 2 5.35 -26.15 16.08
N ARG A 3 4.18 -25.67 15.65
CA ARG A 3 4.06 -24.38 15.04
C ARG A 3 4.02 -23.26 16.10
N PRO A 4 4.78 -22.18 15.92
CA PRO A 4 4.63 -21.03 16.78
C PRO A 4 3.23 -20.43 16.65
N SER A 5 2.88 -19.56 17.59
CA SER A 5 1.63 -18.81 17.49
C SER A 5 1.60 -18.02 16.19
N PRO A 6 0.44 -17.92 15.53
CA PRO A 6 0.34 -17.16 14.29
C PRO A 6 0.72 -15.69 14.48
N THR A 7 1.22 -15.07 13.44
CA THR A 7 1.44 -13.63 13.45
C THR A 7 0.12 -12.88 13.44
N ALA A 8 0.16 -11.59 13.73
CA ALA A 8 -1.03 -10.75 13.68
C ALA A 8 -1.41 -10.34 12.26
N GLY A 9 -0.68 -10.85 11.26
CA GLY A 9 -0.93 -10.55 9.86
C GLY A 9 0.13 -9.65 9.27
N MET A 10 0.01 -9.42 7.99
CA MET A 10 0.94 -8.56 7.26
C MET A 10 0.52 -7.11 7.44
N ARG A 11 1.44 -6.26 7.90
CA ARG A 11 1.14 -4.86 8.16
C ARG A 11 2.02 -3.88 7.39
N HIS A 12 3.03 -4.39 6.70
CA HIS A 12 3.95 -3.54 5.96
C HIS A 12 4.17 -4.11 4.56
N ILE A 13 4.05 -3.25 3.56
CA ILE A 13 4.31 -3.58 2.16
C ILE A 13 5.10 -2.43 1.56
N ALA A 14 6.10 -2.74 0.74
CA ALA A 14 6.87 -1.75 0.03
C ALA A 14 6.72 -1.96 -1.46
N LEU A 15 6.45 -0.88 -2.19
CA LEU A 15 6.29 -0.90 -3.64
C LEU A 15 7.24 0.08 -4.29
N ASN A 16 7.80 -0.33 -5.43
CA ASN A 16 8.54 0.57 -6.30
C ASN A 16 7.59 1.01 -7.41
N ALA A 17 7.32 2.30 -7.49
CA ALA A 17 6.32 2.83 -8.40
C ALA A 17 6.96 3.69 -9.47
N GLU A 18 6.76 3.33 -10.74
CA GLU A 18 7.18 4.17 -11.86
C GLU A 18 6.35 5.44 -11.92
N GLU A 19 5.06 5.33 -11.68
CA GLU A 19 4.14 6.46 -11.62
C GLU A 19 3.91 6.83 -10.15
N PHE A 20 4.96 7.36 -9.51
CA PHE A 20 4.97 7.57 -8.07
C PHE A 20 3.85 8.47 -7.60
N GLU A 21 3.69 9.64 -8.24
CA GLU A 21 2.67 10.60 -7.84
C GLU A 21 1.26 10.06 -8.06
N ALA A 22 1.06 9.33 -9.15
CA ALA A 22 -0.24 8.73 -9.43
C ALA A 22 -0.55 7.60 -8.44
N CYS A 23 0.45 6.82 -8.04
CA CYS A 23 0.27 5.79 -7.04
C CYS A 23 -0.07 6.41 -5.69
N GLU A 24 0.63 7.45 -5.30
CA GLU A 24 0.34 8.12 -4.04
C GLU A 24 -1.09 8.68 -4.06
N ALA A 25 -1.49 9.34 -5.15
CA ALA A 25 -2.83 9.88 -5.27
C ALA A 25 -3.88 8.78 -5.19
N PHE A 26 -3.62 7.62 -5.79
CA PHE A 26 -4.55 6.50 -5.70
C PHE A 26 -4.78 6.08 -4.25
N TYR A 27 -3.70 5.90 -3.50
CA TYR A 27 -3.82 5.43 -2.12
C TYR A 27 -4.34 6.50 -1.17
N VAL A 28 -3.99 7.75 -1.38
CA VAL A 28 -4.43 8.84 -0.49
C VAL A 28 -5.83 9.30 -0.87
N ASP A 29 -6.05 9.63 -2.14
CA ASP A 29 -7.30 10.28 -2.55
C ASP A 29 -8.44 9.28 -2.73
N LEU A 30 -8.15 8.10 -3.26
CA LEU A 30 -9.19 7.10 -3.52
C LEU A 30 -9.34 6.13 -2.35
N MET A 31 -8.23 5.57 -1.87
CA MET A 31 -8.28 4.57 -0.81
C MET A 31 -8.38 5.18 0.59
N GLY A 32 -8.12 6.47 0.71
CA GLY A 32 -8.29 7.16 1.98
C GLY A 32 -7.15 6.98 2.97
N MET A 33 -5.98 6.55 2.49
CA MET A 33 -4.82 6.44 3.38
C MET A 33 -4.26 7.82 3.71
N GLN A 34 -3.52 7.90 4.79
CA GLN A 34 -2.90 9.14 5.22
C GLN A 34 -1.39 9.04 5.13
N VAL A 35 -0.75 10.16 4.86
CA VAL A 35 0.72 10.21 4.86
C VAL A 35 1.19 10.12 6.32
N GLU A 36 1.94 9.05 6.62
CA GLU A 36 2.52 8.87 7.93
C GLU A 36 3.89 9.55 8.02
N TRP A 37 4.68 9.45 6.94
CA TRP A 37 6.01 10.04 6.91
C TRP A 37 6.47 10.20 5.46
N ARG A 38 7.05 11.36 5.17
CA ARG A 38 7.64 11.63 3.86
C ARG A 38 9.08 12.09 4.04
N PRO A 39 10.04 11.17 3.95
CA PRO A 39 11.45 11.54 4.11
C PRO A 39 11.99 12.43 2.98
N ASP A 40 11.49 12.25 1.75
CA ASP A 40 11.92 13.03 0.61
C ASP A 40 10.89 12.94 -0.52
N ALA A 41 11.23 13.50 -1.69
CA ALA A 41 10.32 13.54 -2.83
C ALA A 41 10.10 12.20 -3.51
N ASP A 42 10.95 11.22 -3.24
CA ASP A 42 10.92 9.92 -3.92
C ASP A 42 10.42 8.79 -3.02
N ASN A 43 10.09 9.11 -1.79
CA ASN A 43 9.66 8.11 -0.82
C ASN A 43 8.54 8.66 0.05
N VAL A 44 7.52 7.83 0.30
CA VAL A 44 6.43 8.19 1.19
C VAL A 44 5.93 6.93 1.89
N TYR A 45 5.54 7.09 3.14
CA TYR A 45 4.95 6.03 3.94
C TYR A 45 3.51 6.40 4.27
N LEU A 46 2.58 5.52 3.89
CA LEU A 46 1.15 5.75 4.04
C LEU A 46 0.58 4.75 5.02
N THR A 47 -0.53 5.13 5.66
CA THR A 47 -1.19 4.25 6.62
C THR A 47 -2.69 4.42 6.57
N SER A 48 -3.40 3.32 6.86
CA SER A 48 -4.84 3.34 7.16
C SER A 48 -5.10 3.35 8.66
N GLY A 49 -4.04 3.35 9.46
CA GLY A 49 -4.13 3.33 10.92
C GLY A 49 -3.58 2.07 11.55
N ASN A 50 -3.61 0.95 10.86
CA ASN A 50 -3.13 -0.33 11.39
C ASN A 50 -2.17 -1.03 10.42
N ASP A 51 -1.66 -0.32 9.41
CA ASP A 51 -0.79 -0.86 8.40
C ASP A 51 0.27 0.18 8.02
N ASN A 52 1.14 -0.19 7.09
CA ASN A 52 2.13 0.72 6.54
C ASN A 52 2.41 0.33 5.10
N LEU A 53 2.22 1.27 4.20
CA LEU A 53 2.53 1.09 2.79
C LEU A 53 3.65 2.05 2.43
N ALA A 54 4.80 1.51 2.07
CA ALA A 54 5.93 2.33 1.63
C ALA A 54 5.90 2.40 0.11
N LEU A 55 5.89 3.62 -0.42
CA LEU A 55 6.02 3.85 -1.86
C LEU A 55 7.38 4.46 -2.13
N HIS A 56 8.11 3.86 -3.05
CA HIS A 56 9.42 4.32 -3.48
C HIS A 56 9.35 4.61 -4.97
N ARG A 57 9.90 5.74 -5.39
CA ARG A 57 9.98 6.05 -6.81
C ARG A 57 10.94 5.05 -7.47
N ALA A 58 10.48 4.38 -8.51
CA ALA A 58 11.31 3.45 -9.24
C ALA A 58 12.35 4.23 -10.05
N ASN A 59 13.61 3.88 -9.87
CA ASN A 59 14.72 4.52 -10.58
C ASN A 59 15.01 3.86 -11.91
N ASP A 60 14.44 2.68 -12.15
CA ASP A 60 14.74 1.88 -13.32
C ASP A 60 13.46 1.33 -13.91
N LYS A 61 13.26 1.57 -15.20
CA LYS A 61 12.07 1.09 -15.89
C LYS A 61 12.21 -0.34 -16.39
N ALA A 62 13.29 -1.01 -16.08
CA ALA A 62 13.59 -2.33 -16.62
C ALA A 62 12.82 -3.46 -15.95
N ALA A 63 12.13 -3.18 -14.87
CA ALA A 63 11.51 -4.23 -14.06
C ALA A 63 10.15 -4.72 -14.58
N GLY A 64 9.69 -4.21 -15.71
CA GLY A 64 8.38 -4.58 -16.23
C GLY A 64 7.23 -3.86 -15.52
N PRO A 65 5.99 -4.13 -15.92
CA PRO A 65 4.85 -3.41 -15.36
C PRO A 65 4.62 -3.80 -13.91
N GLN A 66 4.39 -2.81 -13.08
CA GLN A 66 3.96 -3.03 -11.71
C GLN A 66 2.46 -3.23 -11.67
N ARG A 67 2.04 -4.24 -10.93
CA ARG A 67 0.63 -4.55 -10.81
C ARG A 67 0.15 -4.25 -9.41
N LEU A 68 -0.78 -3.32 -9.30
CA LEU A 68 -1.38 -2.96 -8.04
C LEU A 68 -2.53 -3.89 -7.64
N ASP A 69 -2.88 -4.82 -8.52
CA ASP A 69 -4.02 -5.71 -8.32
C ASP A 69 -3.75 -6.84 -7.34
N HIS A 70 -2.53 -6.93 -6.79
CA HIS A 70 -2.18 -7.98 -5.84
C HIS A 70 -2.20 -7.52 -4.38
N ILE A 71 -2.64 -6.29 -4.11
CA ILE A 71 -2.74 -5.79 -2.75
C ILE A 71 -4.17 -5.92 -2.26
N GLY A 72 -4.33 -6.67 -1.17
CA GLY A 72 -5.62 -6.83 -0.56
C GLY A 72 -5.80 -5.88 0.61
N PHE A 73 -6.95 -5.23 0.68
CA PHE A 73 -7.31 -4.36 1.79
C PHE A 73 -8.46 -5.00 2.56
N ILE A 74 -8.37 -4.91 3.89
CA ILE A 74 -9.42 -5.41 4.77
C ILE A 74 -10.46 -4.32 4.94
N LEU A 75 -11.71 -4.68 4.64
CA LEU A 75 -12.84 -3.78 4.84
C LEU A 75 -13.53 -4.19 6.13
N ASN A 76 -13.92 -3.19 6.91
CA ASN A 76 -14.48 -3.45 8.24
C ASN A 76 -15.93 -3.90 8.22
N ARG A 77 -16.65 -3.63 7.13
CA ARG A 77 -18.06 -3.98 7.00
C ARG A 77 -18.33 -4.51 5.61
N PRO A 78 -19.22 -5.49 5.46
CA PRO A 78 -19.54 -6.04 4.14
C PRO A 78 -20.02 -4.99 3.15
N GLU A 79 -20.73 -3.98 3.61
CA GLU A 79 -21.25 -2.91 2.76
C GLU A 79 -20.16 -2.14 2.05
N GLN A 80 -18.95 -2.10 2.63
CA GLN A 80 -17.84 -1.38 2.03
C GLN A 80 -17.38 -2.02 0.72
N VAL A 81 -17.64 -3.29 0.52
CA VAL A 81 -17.30 -3.95 -0.74
C VAL A 81 -18.03 -3.28 -1.90
N ASP A 82 -19.29 -2.95 -1.70
CA ASP A 82 -20.09 -2.29 -2.73
C ASP A 82 -19.62 -0.86 -3.00
N GLU A 83 -19.09 -0.19 -1.97
CA GLU A 83 -18.57 1.17 -2.13
C GLU A 83 -17.35 1.21 -3.03
N TRP A 84 -16.58 0.12 -3.10
CA TRP A 84 -15.34 0.06 -3.88
C TRP A 84 -15.51 -0.60 -5.25
N HIS A 85 -16.70 -0.96 -5.60
CA HIS A 85 -17.00 -1.44 -6.94
C HIS A 85 -17.27 -0.26 -7.85
#